data_0cb62c01ab202123b9dd87a53f442bb0
#
_entry.id   0cb62c01ab202123b9dd87a53f442bb0
#
_cell.length_a   1.000
_cell.length_b   1.000
_cell.length_c   1.000
_cell.angle_alpha   90.00
_cell.angle_beta   90.00
_cell.angle_gamma   90.00
#
_symmetry.space_group_name_H-M   'P 1'
#
loop_
_entity.id
_entity.type
_entity.pdbx_description
1 polymer ?
#
loop_
_entity_poly.entity_id
_entity_poly.type
_entity_poly.pdbx_seq_one_letter_code
_entity_poly.pdbx_strand_id
1 'polypeptide(L)'
;DSANLLLKTLKENDHQISQIVSASAIGYYPDSLTTLYDEDYPKAADNFLGKVVTKWEAAVDQFEEEGLEVAKIRIGLVLSEKGGALEQIKKPIENYVGAPLGSGKQWQSWIHLEDLARIFLFAIQKNLDGVYNGVAPNPVTNKRLTYAIAKKLNRPLVLPNVPKFALKLALGERSSLVLASQLVSNAKLDAVGFIYYYNHI
;
A
#
# COMPACT_ATOMS: atom_id res chain seq x y z
N ASP A 1 13.30 6.57 14.63
CA ASP A 1 14.29 6.97 14.46
C ASP A 1 15.08 7.41 13.20
N SER A 2 14.98 6.84 11.97
CA SER A 2 15.69 7.36 10.79
C SER A 2 15.25 8.79 10.41
N ALA A 3 13.93 9.09 10.48
CA ALA A 3 13.42 10.43 10.21
C ALA A 3 14.00 11.45 11.20
N ASN A 4 13.99 11.13 12.49
CA ASN A 4 14.54 12.01 13.53
C ASN A 4 16.05 12.24 13.37
N LEU A 5 16.78 11.19 12.97
CA LEU A 5 18.22 11.33 12.69
C LEU A 5 18.46 12.25 11.48
N LEU A 6 17.69 12.06 10.40
CA LEU A 6 17.79 12.91 9.21
C LEU A 6 17.45 14.35 9.54
N LEU A 7 16.34 14.59 10.25
CA LEU A 7 15.91 15.91 10.69
C LEU A 7 17.00 16.60 11.51
N LYS A 8 17.57 15.89 12.50
CA LYS A 8 18.68 16.43 13.29
C LYS A 8 19.88 16.82 12.42
N THR A 9 20.24 15.92 11.46
CA THR A 9 21.35 16.19 10.55
C THR A 9 21.12 17.41 9.69
N LEU A 10 19.89 17.62 9.20
CA LEU A 10 19.53 18.81 8.42
C LEU A 10 19.64 20.07 9.26
N LYS A 11 19.15 20.05 10.51
CA LYS A 11 19.24 21.20 11.44
C LYS A 11 20.68 21.60 11.78
N GLU A 12 21.57 20.62 11.82
CA GLU A 12 22.97 20.84 12.23
C GLU A 12 23.91 21.19 11.06
N ASN A 13 23.43 21.14 9.81
CA ASN A 13 24.25 21.37 8.63
C ASN A 13 23.54 22.25 7.61
N ASP A 14 24.31 23.05 6.89
CA ASP A 14 23.79 23.79 5.74
C ASP A 14 23.37 22.84 4.63
N HIS A 15 22.17 23.02 4.07
CA HIS A 15 21.65 22.20 2.99
C HIS A 15 20.80 23.01 2.00
N GLN A 16 20.59 22.44 0.81
CA GLN A 16 19.73 23.00 -0.24
C GLN A 16 18.49 22.12 -0.48
N ILE A 17 18.13 21.29 0.49
CA ILE A 17 16.96 20.43 0.41
C ILE A 17 15.71 21.29 0.60
N SER A 18 14.76 21.18 -0.30
CA SER A 18 13.47 21.90 -0.27
C SER A 18 12.27 20.98 -0.06
N GLN A 19 12.45 19.68 -0.27
CA GLN A 19 11.34 18.70 -0.22
C GLN A 19 11.77 17.36 0.38
N ILE A 20 10.86 16.74 1.10
CA ILE A 20 10.92 15.35 1.55
C ILE A 20 9.76 14.56 0.92
N VAL A 21 10.06 13.46 0.24
CA VAL A 21 9.04 12.51 -0.22
C VAL A 21 9.20 11.22 0.55
N SER A 22 8.24 10.90 1.41
CA SER A 22 8.28 9.76 2.29
C SER A 22 7.32 8.66 1.84
N ALA A 23 7.76 7.41 1.97
CA ALA A 23 6.84 6.28 1.97
C ALA A 23 5.95 6.32 3.22
N SER A 24 4.72 5.88 3.06
CA SER A 24 3.74 5.57 4.10
C SER A 24 2.95 4.33 3.65
N ALA A 25 1.85 3.98 4.27
CA ALA A 25 1.09 2.80 3.91
C ALA A 25 -0.42 2.99 4.06
N ILE A 26 -1.21 2.34 3.18
CA ILE A 26 -2.68 2.29 3.31
C ILE A 26 -3.13 1.57 4.59
N GLY A 27 -2.22 0.93 5.33
CA GLY A 27 -2.47 0.43 6.69
C GLY A 27 -2.89 1.52 7.69
N TYR A 28 -2.81 2.79 7.31
CA TYR A 28 -3.46 3.91 7.98
C TYR A 28 -4.98 3.72 8.08
N TYR A 29 -5.62 3.23 7.02
CA TYR A 29 -7.07 3.13 6.93
C TYR A 29 -7.63 1.92 7.69
N PRO A 30 -8.81 2.06 8.35
CA PRO A 30 -9.50 0.96 9.00
C PRO A 30 -9.88 -0.18 8.02
N ASP A 31 -10.14 -1.37 8.55
CA ASP A 31 -10.68 -2.51 7.80
C ASP A 31 -12.16 -2.28 7.46
N SER A 32 -12.51 -2.26 6.17
CA SER A 32 -13.89 -2.11 5.70
C SER A 32 -14.09 -2.79 4.34
N LEU A 33 -15.24 -3.44 4.18
CA LEU A 33 -15.66 -4.00 2.88
C LEU A 33 -16.43 -3.00 2.00
N THR A 34 -16.84 -1.86 2.55
CA THR A 34 -17.79 -0.94 1.90
C THR A 34 -17.30 0.50 1.82
N THR A 35 -16.39 0.90 2.69
CA THR A 35 -15.90 2.28 2.73
C THR A 35 -14.82 2.47 1.68
N LEU A 36 -15.00 3.49 0.81
CA LEU A 36 -13.94 4.01 -0.04
C LEU A 36 -13.16 5.07 0.75
N TYR A 37 -11.87 4.85 0.93
CA TYR A 37 -10.98 5.75 1.65
C TYR A 37 -10.24 6.67 0.70
N ASP A 38 -10.24 7.95 1.00
CA ASP A 38 -9.40 8.97 0.40
C ASP A 38 -8.40 9.53 1.43
N GLU A 39 -7.60 10.48 1.01
CA GLU A 39 -6.55 11.09 1.84
C GLU A 39 -7.12 11.95 2.97
N ASP A 40 -8.34 12.47 2.82
CA ASP A 40 -9.03 13.33 3.78
C ASP A 40 -9.77 12.51 4.88
N TYR A 41 -9.72 11.18 4.80
CA TYR A 41 -10.33 10.34 5.82
C TYR A 41 -9.69 10.57 7.21
N PRO A 42 -10.47 11.04 8.22
CA PRO A 42 -9.91 11.70 9.40
C PRO A 42 -9.36 10.75 10.46
N LYS A 43 -9.63 9.44 10.37
CA LYS A 43 -9.36 8.51 11.46
C LYS A 43 -8.47 7.36 11.03
N ALA A 44 -7.28 7.28 11.63
CA ALA A 44 -6.41 6.13 11.48
C ALA A 44 -7.03 4.85 12.10
N ALA A 45 -6.63 3.70 11.57
CA ALA A 45 -7.00 2.41 12.15
C ALA A 45 -6.48 2.26 13.59
N ASP A 46 -7.33 1.79 14.48
CA ASP A 46 -6.95 1.54 15.90
C ASP A 46 -6.34 0.12 16.10
N ASN A 47 -5.51 -0.29 15.16
CA ASN A 47 -4.76 -1.53 15.23
C ASN A 47 -3.25 -1.24 15.22
N PHE A 48 -2.44 -2.29 15.30
CA PHE A 48 -0.98 -2.15 15.31
C PHE A 48 -0.46 -1.38 14.07
N LEU A 49 -0.96 -1.70 12.89
CA LEU A 49 -0.52 -1.05 11.65
C LEU A 49 -0.89 0.43 11.61
N GLY A 50 -2.14 0.77 11.92
CA GLY A 50 -2.57 2.16 11.98
C GLY A 50 -1.73 2.98 12.95
N LYS A 51 -1.43 2.44 14.13
CA LYS A 51 -0.57 3.08 15.13
C LYS A 51 0.87 3.26 14.63
N VAL A 52 1.41 2.28 13.91
CA VAL A 52 2.76 2.37 13.32
C VAL A 52 2.80 3.44 12.25
N VAL A 53 1.82 3.42 11.31
CA VAL A 53 1.77 4.39 10.21
C VAL A 53 1.56 5.81 10.74
N THR A 54 0.67 6.01 11.72
CA THR A 54 0.47 7.33 12.34
C THR A 54 1.75 7.88 12.96
N LYS A 55 2.51 7.04 13.69
CA LYS A 55 3.81 7.45 14.26
C LYS A 55 4.84 7.74 13.18
N TRP A 56 4.80 6.99 12.09
CA TRP A 56 5.70 7.19 10.97
C TRP A 56 5.40 8.53 10.27
N GLU A 57 4.13 8.80 9.92
CA GLU A 57 3.72 10.06 9.31
C GLU A 57 4.03 11.24 10.22
N ALA A 58 3.72 11.16 11.52
CA ALA A 58 4.05 12.22 12.49
C ALA A 58 5.57 12.50 12.62
N ALA A 59 6.42 11.49 12.43
CA ALA A 59 7.86 11.71 12.44
C ALA A 59 8.35 12.41 11.16
N VAL A 60 7.61 12.27 10.06
CA VAL A 60 7.90 12.94 8.79
C VAL A 60 7.32 14.35 8.77
N ASP A 61 6.17 14.58 9.41
CA ASP A 61 5.53 15.90 9.51
C ASP A 61 6.46 16.97 10.16
N GLN A 62 7.38 16.55 11.03
CA GLN A 62 8.35 17.46 11.65
C GLN A 62 9.25 18.17 10.64
N PHE A 63 9.40 17.70 9.41
CA PHE A 63 10.16 18.39 8.38
C PHE A 63 9.42 19.63 7.85
N GLU A 64 8.10 19.69 7.96
CA GLU A 64 7.29 20.86 7.61
C GLU A 64 7.63 22.05 8.55
N GLU A 65 7.94 21.77 9.82
CA GLU A 65 8.37 22.81 10.80
C GLU A 65 9.70 23.48 10.41
N GLU A 66 10.51 22.82 9.58
CA GLU A 66 11.76 23.34 9.02
C GLU A 66 11.55 24.04 7.67
N GLY A 67 10.31 24.22 7.25
CA GLY A 67 9.96 24.90 6.00
C GLY A 67 10.17 24.05 4.74
N LEU A 68 10.24 22.72 4.89
CA LEU A 68 10.34 21.78 3.76
C LEU A 68 8.94 21.35 3.30
N GLU A 69 8.75 21.20 1.99
CA GLU A 69 7.58 20.54 1.43
C GLU A 69 7.63 19.06 1.76
N VAL A 70 6.52 18.49 2.22
CA VAL A 70 6.46 17.08 2.67
C VAL A 70 5.37 16.32 1.96
N ALA A 71 5.74 15.42 1.05
CA ALA A 71 4.82 14.47 0.43
C ALA A 71 4.90 13.09 1.09
N LYS A 72 3.76 12.55 1.50
CA LYS A 72 3.62 11.20 2.08
C LYS A 72 2.84 10.30 1.14
N ILE A 73 3.45 9.23 0.65
CA ILE A 73 2.81 8.28 -0.27
C ILE A 73 2.31 7.06 0.52
N ARG A 74 1.00 6.97 0.76
CA ARG A 74 0.36 5.80 1.37
C ARG A 74 0.28 4.66 0.36
N ILE A 75 1.23 3.76 0.43
CA ILE A 75 1.46 2.69 -0.53
C ILE A 75 0.47 1.55 -0.31
N GLY A 76 -0.18 1.10 -1.39
CA GLY A 76 -1.02 -0.08 -1.43
C GLY A 76 -0.25 -1.40 -1.53
N LEU A 77 -0.95 -2.47 -1.95
CA LEU A 77 -0.33 -3.78 -2.18
C LEU A 77 0.57 -3.72 -3.41
N VAL A 78 1.88 -3.69 -3.22
CA VAL A 78 2.84 -3.62 -4.32
C VAL A 78 2.93 -4.98 -5.03
N LEU A 79 2.67 -4.98 -6.34
CA LEU A 79 2.83 -6.14 -7.20
C LEU A 79 4.10 -6.00 -8.05
N SER A 80 4.98 -7.02 -7.95
CA SER A 80 6.24 -7.08 -8.69
C SER A 80 6.59 -8.53 -9.01
N GLU A 81 7.07 -8.77 -10.22
CA GLU A 81 7.62 -10.09 -10.61
C GLU A 81 8.96 -10.39 -9.93
N LYS A 82 9.63 -9.37 -9.39
CA LYS A 82 10.94 -9.50 -8.74
C LYS A 82 10.85 -9.91 -7.26
N GLY A 83 9.68 -10.26 -6.76
CA GLY A 83 9.46 -10.69 -5.38
C GLY A 83 8.30 -9.99 -4.67
N GLY A 84 8.29 -10.07 -3.35
CA GLY A 84 7.26 -9.42 -2.52
C GLY A 84 5.92 -10.16 -2.48
N ALA A 85 4.82 -9.40 -2.40
CA ALA A 85 3.47 -9.97 -2.22
C ALA A 85 3.04 -10.88 -3.38
N LEU A 86 3.35 -10.51 -4.62
CA LEU A 86 2.99 -11.29 -5.79
C LEU A 86 3.60 -12.70 -5.75
N GLU A 87 4.89 -12.80 -5.39
CA GLU A 87 5.57 -14.09 -5.27
C GLU A 87 4.92 -15.00 -4.21
N GLN A 88 4.55 -14.42 -3.06
CA GLN A 88 3.88 -15.16 -1.98
C GLN A 88 2.50 -15.69 -2.40
N ILE A 89 1.79 -14.97 -3.26
CA ILE A 89 0.49 -15.40 -3.80
C ILE A 89 0.69 -16.45 -4.92
N LYS A 90 1.71 -16.28 -5.77
CA LYS A 90 2.02 -17.19 -6.87
C LYS A 90 2.42 -18.59 -6.41
N LYS A 91 3.34 -18.69 -5.45
CA LYS A 91 3.90 -19.98 -4.98
C LYS A 91 2.86 -21.05 -4.66
N PRO A 92 1.81 -20.79 -3.85
CA PRO A 92 0.75 -21.78 -3.62
C PRO A 92 -0.01 -22.15 -4.90
N ILE A 93 -0.25 -21.19 -5.79
CA ILE A 93 -0.97 -21.43 -7.04
C ILE A 93 -0.14 -22.32 -7.98
N GLU A 94 1.14 -22.06 -8.13
CA GLU A 94 2.08 -22.87 -8.91
C GLU A 94 2.13 -24.32 -8.42
N ASN A 95 2.00 -24.54 -7.11
CA ASN A 95 1.98 -25.85 -6.47
C ASN A 95 0.57 -26.47 -6.36
N TYR A 96 -0.45 -25.95 -7.06
CA TYR A 96 -1.84 -26.44 -7.07
C TYR A 96 -2.56 -26.39 -5.71
N VAL A 97 -2.02 -25.68 -4.73
CA VAL A 97 -2.64 -25.47 -3.41
C VAL A 97 -3.11 -24.03 -3.20
N GLY A 98 -3.11 -23.22 -4.27
CA GLY A 98 -3.62 -21.85 -4.23
C GLY A 98 -5.12 -21.79 -4.06
N ALA A 99 -5.58 -20.84 -3.23
CA ALA A 99 -6.99 -20.55 -3.04
C ALA A 99 -7.18 -19.11 -2.51
N PRO A 100 -8.37 -18.49 -2.70
CA PRO A 100 -8.67 -17.21 -2.09
C PRO A 100 -8.61 -17.31 -0.55
N LEU A 101 -8.18 -16.21 0.10
CA LEU A 101 -7.99 -16.18 1.53
C LEU A 101 -9.26 -15.69 2.24
N GLY A 102 -9.63 -16.30 3.35
CA GLY A 102 -10.80 -15.94 4.13
C GLY A 102 -12.08 -15.96 3.30
N SER A 103 -12.83 -14.87 3.29
CA SER A 103 -14.02 -14.73 2.45
C SER A 103 -13.69 -14.48 0.96
N GLY A 104 -12.47 -14.06 0.66
CA GLY A 104 -12.06 -13.60 -0.66
C GLY A 104 -12.68 -12.25 -1.07
N LYS A 105 -13.53 -11.64 -0.22
CA LYS A 105 -14.23 -10.39 -0.51
C LYS A 105 -13.43 -9.14 -0.12
N GLN A 106 -12.36 -9.30 0.67
CA GLN A 106 -11.52 -8.18 1.09
C GLN A 106 -10.89 -7.48 -0.11
N TRP A 107 -10.97 -6.15 -0.11
CA TRP A 107 -10.38 -5.31 -1.13
C TRP A 107 -8.87 -5.27 -1.03
N GLN A 108 -8.23 -5.34 -2.18
CA GLN A 108 -6.79 -5.20 -2.36
C GLN A 108 -6.58 -3.97 -3.26
N SER A 109 -6.26 -2.84 -2.64
CA SER A 109 -5.81 -1.65 -3.37
C SER A 109 -4.34 -1.84 -3.70
N TRP A 110 -4.08 -2.29 -4.90
CA TRP A 110 -2.77 -2.68 -5.41
C TRP A 110 -2.11 -1.55 -6.20
N ILE A 111 -0.81 -1.67 -6.42
CA ILE A 111 -0.02 -0.83 -7.31
C ILE A 111 1.09 -1.66 -7.97
N HIS A 112 1.38 -1.44 -9.24
CA HIS A 112 2.56 -2.03 -9.87
C HIS A 112 3.83 -1.31 -9.38
N LEU A 113 4.92 -2.05 -9.16
CA LEU A 113 6.18 -1.48 -8.66
C LEU A 113 6.70 -0.32 -9.51
N GLU A 114 6.57 -0.42 -10.83
CA GLU A 114 7.01 0.64 -11.74
C GLU A 114 6.18 1.91 -11.59
N ASP A 115 4.85 1.80 -11.51
CA ASP A 115 4.00 2.97 -11.27
C ASP A 115 4.25 3.57 -9.88
N LEU A 116 4.52 2.75 -8.87
CA LEU A 116 4.91 3.26 -7.57
C LEU A 116 6.21 4.09 -7.64
N ALA A 117 7.24 3.58 -8.31
CA ALA A 117 8.48 4.33 -8.51
C ALA A 117 8.26 5.64 -9.27
N ARG A 118 7.38 5.62 -10.28
CA ARG A 118 6.99 6.83 -11.03
C ARG A 118 6.20 7.82 -10.18
N ILE A 119 5.38 7.37 -9.22
CA ILE A 119 4.69 8.26 -8.27
C ILE A 119 5.71 9.03 -7.42
N PHE A 120 6.74 8.37 -6.90
CA PHE A 120 7.79 9.06 -6.15
C PHE A 120 8.54 10.09 -7.01
N LEU A 121 8.93 9.70 -8.24
CA LEU A 121 9.58 10.64 -9.16
C LEU A 121 8.67 11.81 -9.52
N PHE A 122 7.39 11.55 -9.76
CA PHE A 122 6.39 12.56 -10.07
C PHE A 122 6.18 13.52 -8.90
N ALA A 123 6.12 13.01 -7.67
CA ALA A 123 6.00 13.81 -6.47
C ALA A 123 7.17 14.82 -6.32
N ILE A 124 8.39 14.34 -6.61
CA ILE A 124 9.59 15.21 -6.64
C ILE A 124 9.48 16.25 -7.76
N GLN A 125 9.19 15.82 -8.99
CA GLN A 125 9.15 16.71 -10.16
C GLN A 125 8.06 17.77 -10.10
N LYS A 126 6.96 17.47 -9.42
CA LYS A 126 5.80 18.37 -9.28
C LYS A 126 5.80 19.13 -7.96
N ASN A 127 6.80 18.91 -7.14
CA ASN A 127 6.89 19.49 -5.79
C ASN A 127 5.57 19.24 -5.02
N LEU A 128 5.09 17.99 -5.00
CA LEU A 128 3.85 17.67 -4.32
C LEU A 128 4.01 17.81 -2.82
N ASP A 129 2.95 18.26 -2.16
CA ASP A 129 2.86 18.42 -0.71
C ASP A 129 1.65 17.67 -0.15
N GLY A 130 1.73 17.20 1.10
CA GLY A 130 0.68 16.48 1.80
C GLY A 130 0.63 14.97 1.49
N VAL A 131 -0.54 14.36 1.70
CA VAL A 131 -0.73 12.90 1.59
C VAL A 131 -1.28 12.52 0.23
N TYR A 132 -0.77 11.41 -0.33
CA TYR A 132 -1.27 10.80 -1.58
C TYR A 132 -1.37 9.29 -1.46
N ASN A 133 -2.43 8.69 -1.99
CA ASN A 133 -2.60 7.25 -2.03
C ASN A 133 -1.89 6.64 -3.24
N GLY A 134 -0.80 5.91 -3.00
CA GLY A 134 -0.04 5.19 -4.01
C GLY A 134 -0.72 3.85 -4.36
N VAL A 135 -1.87 3.92 -5.04
CA VAL A 135 -2.69 2.77 -5.46
C VAL A 135 -3.12 2.91 -6.93
N ALA A 136 -3.30 1.79 -7.61
CA ALA A 136 -3.80 1.76 -8.99
C ALA A 136 -5.32 2.09 -9.04
N PRO A 137 -5.83 2.59 -10.20
CA PRO A 137 -7.22 3.05 -10.33
C PRO A 137 -8.29 1.97 -10.10
N ASN A 138 -7.96 0.70 -10.33
CA ASN A 138 -8.91 -0.40 -10.30
C ASN A 138 -8.57 -1.41 -9.19
N PRO A 139 -8.94 -1.14 -7.93
CA PRO A 139 -8.78 -2.09 -6.84
C PRO A 139 -9.58 -3.36 -7.11
N VAL A 140 -9.12 -4.49 -6.59
CA VAL A 140 -9.77 -5.78 -6.79
C VAL A 140 -9.98 -6.51 -5.48
N THR A 141 -10.91 -7.47 -5.45
CA THR A 141 -11.02 -8.36 -4.28
C THR A 141 -9.91 -9.40 -4.27
N ASN A 142 -9.57 -9.93 -3.10
CA ASN A 142 -8.60 -11.02 -2.97
C ASN A 142 -8.95 -12.20 -3.89
N LYS A 143 -10.23 -12.58 -3.95
CA LYS A 143 -10.69 -13.61 -4.87
C LYS A 143 -10.35 -13.29 -6.32
N ARG A 144 -10.66 -12.06 -6.79
CA ARG A 144 -10.39 -11.65 -8.18
C ARG A 144 -8.88 -11.64 -8.47
N LEU A 145 -8.06 -11.15 -7.54
CA LEU A 145 -6.60 -11.17 -7.67
C LEU A 145 -6.07 -12.61 -7.80
N THR A 146 -6.51 -13.51 -6.89
CA THR A 146 -6.09 -14.92 -6.90
C THR A 146 -6.46 -15.60 -8.22
N TYR A 147 -7.69 -15.38 -8.72
CA TYR A 147 -8.12 -15.96 -10.01
C TYR A 147 -7.38 -15.36 -11.20
N ALA A 148 -7.08 -14.08 -11.21
CA ALA A 148 -6.31 -13.45 -12.28
C ALA A 148 -4.90 -14.04 -12.38
N ILE A 149 -4.22 -14.20 -11.23
CA ILE A 149 -2.89 -14.83 -11.16
C ILE A 149 -2.94 -16.29 -11.62
N ALA A 150 -3.93 -17.06 -11.13
CA ALA A 150 -4.10 -18.46 -11.52
C ALA A 150 -4.33 -18.62 -13.03
N LYS A 151 -5.16 -17.76 -13.62
CA LYS A 151 -5.39 -17.70 -15.07
C LYS A 151 -4.10 -17.40 -15.84
N LYS A 152 -3.32 -16.43 -15.38
CA LYS A 152 -2.04 -16.06 -16.03
C LYS A 152 -1.02 -17.19 -15.97
N LEU A 153 -1.03 -17.97 -14.89
CA LEU A 153 -0.15 -19.13 -14.69
C LEU A 153 -0.66 -20.41 -15.37
N ASN A 154 -1.87 -20.37 -15.98
CA ASN A 154 -2.57 -21.57 -16.48
C ASN A 154 -2.70 -22.67 -15.42
N ARG A 155 -3.07 -22.29 -14.19
CA ARG A 155 -3.27 -23.20 -13.06
C ARG A 155 -4.73 -23.18 -12.57
N PRO A 156 -5.39 -24.33 -12.41
CA PRO A 156 -6.72 -24.35 -11.83
C PRO A 156 -6.67 -24.08 -10.32
N LEU A 157 -7.69 -23.41 -9.81
CA LEU A 157 -7.93 -23.29 -8.36
C LEU A 157 -9.00 -24.33 -7.98
N VAL A 158 -8.56 -25.43 -7.40
CA VAL A 158 -9.43 -26.58 -7.06
C VAL A 158 -9.82 -26.61 -5.59
N LEU A 159 -9.10 -25.88 -4.74
CA LEU A 159 -9.34 -25.86 -3.31
C LEU A 159 -10.38 -24.79 -2.92
N PRO A 160 -11.17 -25.04 -1.86
CA PRO A 160 -12.02 -24.03 -1.28
C PRO A 160 -11.20 -22.89 -0.68
N ASN A 161 -11.84 -21.75 -0.39
CA ASN A 161 -11.17 -20.64 0.27
C ASN A 161 -10.48 -21.09 1.56
N VAL A 162 -9.26 -20.58 1.79
CA VAL A 162 -8.51 -20.86 3.03
C VAL A 162 -9.22 -20.19 4.21
N PRO A 163 -9.72 -20.95 5.20
CA PRO A 163 -10.48 -20.35 6.29
C PRO A 163 -9.61 -19.48 7.21
N LYS A 164 -10.23 -18.45 7.81
CA LYS A 164 -9.50 -17.47 8.66
C LYS A 164 -8.72 -18.13 9.79
N PHE A 165 -9.26 -19.19 10.41
CA PHE A 165 -8.57 -19.88 11.50
C PHE A 165 -7.26 -20.55 11.05
N ALA A 166 -7.25 -21.14 9.85
CA ALA A 166 -6.05 -21.76 9.29
C ALA A 166 -4.97 -20.70 8.97
N LEU A 167 -5.38 -19.52 8.45
CA LEU A 167 -4.48 -18.40 8.25
C LEU A 167 -3.89 -17.88 9.56
N LYS A 168 -4.71 -17.79 10.63
CA LYS A 168 -4.22 -17.39 11.96
C LYS A 168 -3.22 -18.39 12.53
N LEU A 169 -3.46 -19.68 12.34
CA LEU A 169 -2.55 -20.74 12.79
C LEU A 169 -1.21 -20.69 12.03
N ALA A 170 -1.26 -20.50 10.71
CA ALA A 170 -0.05 -20.50 9.85
C ALA A 170 0.75 -19.20 9.91
N LEU A 171 0.10 -18.04 10.00
CA LEU A 171 0.72 -16.73 9.88
C LEU A 171 0.73 -15.93 11.21
N GLY A 172 0.05 -16.42 12.24
CA GLY A 172 -0.08 -15.71 13.51
C GLY A 172 -0.70 -14.31 13.31
N GLU A 173 -0.11 -13.30 13.93
CA GLU A 173 -0.56 -11.89 13.81
C GLU A 173 -0.48 -11.34 12.40
N ARG A 174 0.44 -11.86 11.56
CA ARG A 174 0.56 -11.47 10.15
C ARG A 174 -0.67 -11.82 9.31
N SER A 175 -1.55 -12.70 9.81
CA SER A 175 -2.83 -13.01 9.17
C SER A 175 -3.72 -11.78 9.01
N SER A 176 -3.62 -10.79 9.88
CA SER A 176 -4.33 -9.51 9.79
C SER A 176 -3.99 -8.74 8.50
N LEU A 177 -2.73 -8.79 8.04
CA LEU A 177 -2.27 -8.13 6.81
C LEU A 177 -2.97 -8.68 5.57
N VAL A 178 -3.10 -10.00 5.47
CA VAL A 178 -3.68 -10.66 4.29
C VAL A 178 -5.21 -10.71 4.33
N LEU A 179 -5.80 -10.48 5.51
CA LEU A 179 -7.26 -10.47 5.72
C LEU A 179 -7.84 -9.06 5.74
N ALA A 180 -7.02 -8.02 5.88
CA ALA A 180 -7.45 -6.63 5.86
C ALA A 180 -8.09 -6.26 4.52
N SER A 181 -9.10 -5.41 4.58
CA SER A 181 -9.84 -4.91 3.44
C SER A 181 -9.80 -3.39 3.43
N GLN A 182 -9.11 -2.84 2.45
CA GLN A 182 -9.00 -1.39 2.27
C GLN A 182 -9.28 -1.06 0.80
N LEU A 183 -10.44 -0.48 0.56
CA LEU A 183 -10.81 0.08 -0.73
C LEU A 183 -10.36 1.54 -0.72
N VAL A 184 -9.31 1.85 -1.49
CA VAL A 184 -8.62 3.15 -1.43
C VAL A 184 -8.69 3.85 -2.78
N SER A 185 -8.99 5.15 -2.76
CA SER A 185 -9.11 6.02 -3.92
C SER A 185 -7.73 6.51 -4.38
N ASN A 186 -7.53 6.58 -5.70
CA ASN A 186 -6.38 7.22 -6.35
C ASN A 186 -6.71 8.62 -6.88
N ALA A 187 -7.91 9.14 -6.60
CA ALA A 187 -8.44 10.34 -7.25
C ALA A 187 -7.57 11.58 -7.08
N LYS A 188 -6.86 11.72 -5.96
CA LYS A 188 -5.97 12.86 -5.72
C LYS A 188 -4.75 12.84 -6.65
N LEU A 189 -4.16 11.67 -6.93
CA LEU A 189 -3.08 11.53 -7.92
C LEU A 189 -3.58 11.78 -9.35
N ASP A 190 -4.78 11.30 -9.70
CA ASP A 190 -5.40 11.59 -10.99
C ASP A 190 -5.64 13.10 -11.16
N ALA A 191 -6.12 13.79 -10.12
CA ALA A 191 -6.41 15.22 -10.15
C ALA A 191 -5.15 16.08 -10.39
N VAL A 192 -3.98 15.63 -9.92
CA VAL A 192 -2.69 16.32 -10.19
C VAL A 192 -2.03 15.86 -11.51
N GLY A 193 -2.71 14.98 -12.28
CA GLY A 193 -2.29 14.58 -13.62
C GLY A 193 -1.30 13.41 -13.69
N PHE A 194 -1.23 12.56 -12.66
CA PHE A 194 -0.43 11.34 -12.75
C PHE A 194 -1.06 10.33 -13.73
N ILE A 195 -0.27 9.73 -14.61
CA ILE A 195 -0.72 8.74 -15.60
C ILE A 195 -0.14 7.38 -15.24
N TYR A 196 -1.03 6.41 -14.96
CA TYR A 196 -0.67 5.03 -14.67
C TYR A 196 -0.37 4.25 -15.97
N TYR A 197 0.64 3.40 -15.92
CA TYR A 197 0.92 2.42 -16.98
C TYR A 197 0.16 1.11 -16.76
N TYR A 198 -0.09 0.76 -15.49
CA TYR A 198 -0.74 -0.49 -15.09
C TYR A 198 -2.09 -0.20 -14.42
N ASN A 199 -3.15 -0.15 -15.22
CA ASN A 199 -4.49 0.17 -14.74
C ASN A 199 -5.30 -1.06 -14.30
N HIS A 200 -4.93 -2.25 -14.78
CA HIS A 200 -5.64 -3.51 -14.53
C HIS A 200 -4.68 -4.65 -14.23
N ILE A 201 -5.14 -5.65 -13.46
CA ILE A 201 -4.43 -6.89 -13.19
C ILE A 201 -4.78 -7.98 -14.22
#